data_41c0c5402d915db039dca50a82325ec5
#
_entry.id   41c0c5402d915db039dca50a82325ec5
#
_cell.length_a   1.000
_cell.length_b   1.000
_cell.length_c   1.000
_cell.angle_alpha   90.00
_cell.angle_beta   90.00
_cell.angle_gamma   90.00
#
_symmetry.space_group_name_H-M   'P 1'
#
loop_
_entity.id
_entity.type
_entity.pdbx_description
1 polymer ?
#
loop_
_entity_poly.entity_id
_entity_poly.type
_entity_poly.pdbx_seq_one_letter_code
_entity_poly.pdbx_strand_id
1 'polypeptide(L)'
;PLLHKDISYIIKKLSNVSKVEVITNGDVLSPKRLQELYISDVSKVLVSMYDGPEQIKKFKEMTKKANVPEDIIILRDRWYDKYNDFGVKLTNRAGTINTGDQEKVGTYQNCFYPTYQMLIDWNGNVYLCPQDWQRKVSMGNIMQETIFQVWTGKTITDYRKNLLSGKRCSGPCKSCNADGTLLGKNHAKSWNNIYKI
;
A
#
# COMPACT_ATOMS: atom_id res chain seq x y z
N PRO A 1 4.81 -9.23 7.20
CA PRO A 1 3.72 -9.53 8.17
C PRO A 1 3.81 -10.94 8.74
N LEU A 2 4.24 -11.95 7.97
CA LEU A 2 4.23 -13.37 8.37
C LEU A 2 5.14 -13.74 9.56
N LEU A 3 6.04 -12.85 9.97
CA LEU A 3 6.86 -13.03 11.19
C LEU A 3 6.10 -12.70 12.47
N HIS A 4 4.96 -12.02 12.37
CA HIS A 4 4.16 -11.68 13.54
C HIS A 4 3.46 -12.93 14.09
N LYS A 5 3.68 -13.26 15.36
CA LYS A 5 3.15 -14.47 16.00
C LYS A 5 1.62 -14.53 16.00
N ASP A 6 0.96 -13.40 16.18
CA ASP A 6 -0.49 -13.29 16.31
C ASP A 6 -1.19 -12.88 15.00
N ILE A 7 -0.55 -13.03 13.83
CA ILE A 7 -1.11 -12.56 12.56
C ILE A 7 -2.48 -13.18 12.25
N SER A 8 -2.66 -14.46 12.55
CA SER A 8 -3.93 -15.17 12.34
C SER A 8 -5.06 -14.62 13.22
N TYR A 9 -4.76 -14.29 14.47
CA TYR A 9 -5.70 -13.63 15.36
C TYR A 9 -6.08 -12.23 14.86
N ILE A 10 -5.10 -11.45 14.42
CA ILE A 10 -5.32 -10.10 13.87
C ILE A 10 -6.23 -10.19 12.64
N ILE A 11 -5.94 -11.10 11.70
CA ILE A 11 -6.76 -11.31 10.51
C ILE A 11 -8.18 -11.66 10.90
N LYS A 12 -8.37 -12.63 11.81
CA LYS A 12 -9.70 -13.05 12.26
C LYS A 12 -10.52 -11.93 12.88
N LYS A 13 -9.86 -11.03 13.63
CA LYS A 13 -10.54 -9.84 14.19
C LYS A 13 -10.92 -8.83 13.11
N LEU A 14 -10.03 -8.57 12.17
CA LEU A 14 -10.26 -7.59 11.12
C LEU A 14 -11.24 -8.08 10.04
N SER A 15 -11.26 -9.38 9.74
CA SER A 15 -12.17 -9.97 8.74
C SER A 15 -13.65 -9.78 9.07
N ASN A 16 -13.99 -9.59 10.36
CA ASN A 16 -15.35 -9.29 10.79
C ASN A 16 -15.86 -7.90 10.34
N VAL A 17 -14.96 -6.99 9.99
CA VAL A 17 -15.31 -5.59 9.67
C VAL A 17 -14.83 -5.16 8.29
N SER A 18 -13.88 -5.88 7.70
CA SER A 18 -13.29 -5.51 6.40
C SER A 18 -12.65 -6.70 5.70
N LYS A 19 -12.44 -6.58 4.40
CA LYS A 19 -11.57 -7.50 3.66
C LYS A 19 -10.13 -7.33 4.12
N VAL A 20 -9.45 -8.43 4.39
CA VAL A 20 -8.06 -8.44 4.85
C VAL A 20 -7.17 -9.07 3.78
N GLU A 21 -6.20 -8.33 3.30
CA GLU A 21 -5.18 -8.81 2.37
C GLU A 21 -3.82 -8.85 3.06
N VAL A 22 -3.07 -9.93 2.86
CA VAL A 22 -1.70 -10.06 3.34
C VAL A 22 -0.74 -9.95 2.17
N ILE A 23 0.13 -8.94 2.19
CA ILE A 23 1.18 -8.77 1.16
C ILE A 23 2.52 -9.21 1.75
N THR A 24 3.22 -10.11 1.04
CA THR A 24 4.48 -10.72 1.51
C THR A 24 5.40 -11.01 0.32
N ASN A 25 6.71 -11.17 0.58
CA ASN A 25 7.65 -11.76 -0.39
C ASN A 25 7.57 -13.31 -0.43
N GLY A 26 6.88 -13.91 0.54
CA GLY A 26 6.66 -15.35 0.58
C GLY A 26 7.80 -16.18 1.19
N ASP A 27 8.90 -15.57 1.65
CA ASP A 27 10.09 -16.30 2.13
C ASP A 27 9.78 -17.26 3.29
N VAL A 28 8.95 -16.80 4.22
CA VAL A 28 8.53 -17.60 5.39
C VAL A 28 7.12 -18.20 5.24
N LEU A 29 6.55 -18.15 4.04
CA LEU A 29 5.28 -18.79 3.76
C LEU A 29 5.48 -20.30 3.60
N SER A 30 4.66 -21.08 4.31
CA SER A 30 4.61 -22.54 4.21
C SER A 30 3.18 -23.00 3.95
N PRO A 31 2.95 -24.24 3.51
CA PRO A 31 1.60 -24.77 3.36
C PRO A 31 0.76 -24.65 4.63
N LYS A 32 1.34 -24.97 5.78
CA LYS A 32 0.69 -24.83 7.10
C LYS A 32 0.33 -23.37 7.36
N ARG A 33 1.26 -22.44 7.12
CA ARG A 33 1.03 -21.02 7.36
C ARG A 33 -0.05 -20.45 6.43
N LEU A 34 -0.06 -20.87 5.17
CA LEU A 34 -1.09 -20.47 4.20
C LEU A 34 -2.48 -20.98 4.63
N GLN A 35 -2.56 -22.23 5.11
CA GLN A 35 -3.81 -22.80 5.64
C GLN A 35 -4.28 -22.04 6.90
N GLU A 36 -3.39 -21.71 7.83
CA GLU A 36 -3.72 -20.90 9.02
C GLU A 36 -4.30 -19.53 8.65
N LEU A 37 -3.71 -18.84 7.66
CA LEU A 37 -4.23 -17.57 7.15
C LEU A 37 -5.62 -17.73 6.54
N TYR A 38 -5.83 -18.79 5.75
CA TYR A 38 -7.12 -19.09 5.13
C TYR A 38 -8.22 -19.36 6.17
N ILE A 39 -7.94 -20.20 7.18
CA ILE A 39 -8.87 -20.48 8.29
C ILE A 39 -9.18 -19.20 9.09
N SER A 40 -8.28 -18.24 9.10
CA SER A 40 -8.48 -16.95 9.76
C SER A 40 -9.26 -15.94 8.92
N ASP A 41 -9.85 -16.36 7.80
CA ASP A 41 -10.63 -15.53 6.86
C ASP A 41 -9.82 -14.43 6.18
N VAL A 42 -8.55 -14.68 5.82
CA VAL A 42 -7.82 -13.79 4.92
C VAL A 42 -8.54 -13.74 3.56
N SER A 43 -8.75 -12.55 3.04
CA SER A 43 -9.41 -12.41 1.73
C SER A 43 -8.50 -12.79 0.58
N LYS A 44 -7.23 -12.38 0.64
CA LYS A 44 -6.18 -12.72 -0.35
C LYS A 44 -4.80 -12.67 0.29
N VAL A 45 -3.91 -13.51 -0.21
CA VAL A 45 -2.47 -13.48 0.08
C VAL A 45 -1.74 -13.09 -1.21
N LEU A 46 -1.16 -11.89 -1.23
CA LEU A 46 -0.44 -11.36 -2.39
C LEU A 46 1.05 -11.61 -2.19
N VAL A 47 1.63 -12.44 -3.03
CA VAL A 47 3.06 -12.77 -2.97
C VAL A 47 3.80 -11.98 -4.03
N SER A 48 4.71 -11.10 -3.59
CA SER A 48 5.65 -10.41 -4.48
C SER A 48 6.87 -11.28 -4.69
N MET A 49 7.03 -11.82 -5.89
CA MET A 49 8.12 -12.72 -6.27
C MET A 49 9.29 -11.91 -6.85
N TYR A 50 10.47 -12.02 -6.26
CA TYR A 50 11.65 -11.25 -6.64
C TYR A 50 12.76 -12.09 -7.29
N ASP A 51 12.75 -13.43 -7.11
CA ASP A 51 13.88 -14.30 -7.46
C ASP A 51 13.75 -14.92 -8.86
N GLY A 52 12.58 -14.79 -9.50
CA GLY A 52 12.39 -15.30 -10.86
C GLY A 52 11.12 -16.14 -11.06
N PRO A 53 10.91 -16.63 -12.29
CA PRO A 53 9.66 -17.30 -12.68
C PRO A 53 9.48 -18.69 -12.03
N GLU A 54 10.51 -19.34 -11.56
CA GLU A 54 10.44 -20.61 -10.83
C GLU A 54 9.66 -20.51 -9.53
N GLN A 55 9.57 -19.31 -8.94
CA GLN A 55 8.73 -19.06 -7.77
C GLN A 55 7.25 -19.32 -8.06
N ILE A 56 6.80 -19.16 -9.30
CA ILE A 56 5.42 -19.43 -9.70
C ILE A 56 5.06 -20.90 -9.40
N LYS A 57 5.92 -21.84 -9.83
CA LYS A 57 5.73 -23.27 -9.57
C LYS A 57 5.73 -23.57 -8.08
N LYS A 58 6.71 -23.02 -7.35
CA LYS A 58 6.82 -23.15 -5.88
C LYS A 58 5.53 -22.78 -5.17
N PHE A 59 4.96 -21.61 -5.47
CA PHE A 59 3.76 -21.12 -4.78
C PHE A 59 2.49 -21.83 -5.24
N LYS A 60 2.36 -22.25 -6.49
CA LYS A 60 1.25 -23.10 -6.96
C LYS A 60 1.24 -24.47 -6.26
N GLU A 61 2.39 -25.11 -6.14
CA GLU A 61 2.51 -26.38 -5.40
C GLU A 61 2.22 -26.21 -3.91
N MET A 62 2.67 -25.10 -3.33
CA MET A 62 2.38 -24.74 -1.93
C MET A 62 0.89 -24.61 -1.70
N THR A 63 0.14 -23.93 -2.59
CA THR A 63 -1.31 -23.75 -2.49
C THR A 63 -2.03 -25.11 -2.51
N LYS A 64 -1.62 -26.02 -3.41
CA LYS A 64 -2.14 -27.39 -3.44
C LYS A 64 -1.88 -28.15 -2.14
N LYS A 65 -0.64 -28.08 -1.62
CA LYS A 65 -0.26 -28.75 -0.37
C LYS A 65 -0.99 -28.17 0.86
N ALA A 66 -1.35 -26.88 0.82
CA ALA A 66 -2.10 -26.24 1.86
C ALA A 66 -3.60 -26.61 1.86
N ASN A 67 -4.07 -27.26 0.78
CA ASN A 67 -5.48 -27.58 0.57
C ASN A 67 -6.41 -26.38 0.74
N VAL A 68 -6.07 -25.29 0.06
CA VAL A 68 -6.85 -24.04 0.02
C VAL A 68 -7.22 -23.70 -1.42
N PRO A 69 -8.26 -22.88 -1.66
CA PRO A 69 -8.63 -22.45 -3.00
C PRO A 69 -7.45 -21.78 -3.75
N GLU A 70 -7.31 -22.04 -5.04
CA GLU A 70 -6.20 -21.48 -5.83
C GLU A 70 -6.24 -19.96 -5.92
N ASP A 71 -7.43 -19.39 -5.89
CA ASP A 71 -7.65 -17.95 -5.99
C ASP A 71 -7.34 -17.20 -4.68
N ILE A 72 -7.04 -17.90 -3.56
CA ILE A 72 -6.63 -17.26 -2.32
C ILE A 72 -5.28 -16.55 -2.45
N ILE A 73 -4.41 -17.05 -3.32
CA ILE A 73 -3.09 -16.50 -3.55
C ILE A 73 -3.04 -15.73 -4.87
N ILE A 74 -2.44 -14.55 -4.83
CA ILE A 74 -2.16 -13.74 -6.01
C ILE A 74 -0.66 -13.60 -6.13
N LEU A 75 -0.10 -14.09 -7.22
CA LEU A 75 1.32 -13.99 -7.51
C LEU A 75 1.59 -12.72 -8.29
N ARG A 76 2.53 -11.91 -7.80
CA ARG A 76 2.96 -10.65 -8.43
C ARG A 76 4.41 -10.77 -8.84
N ASP A 77 4.66 -10.70 -10.13
CA ASP A 77 6.00 -10.69 -10.69
C ASP A 77 6.70 -9.39 -10.30
N ARG A 78 7.91 -9.49 -9.73
CA ARG A 78 8.73 -8.38 -9.28
C ARG A 78 10.22 -8.60 -9.58
N TRP A 79 10.58 -9.69 -10.29
CA TRP A 79 11.93 -9.89 -10.76
C TRP A 79 12.22 -9.03 -11.98
N TYR A 80 13.48 -8.66 -12.15
CA TYR A 80 13.93 -7.99 -13.36
C TYR A 80 14.30 -9.05 -14.42
N ASP A 81 13.76 -8.87 -15.61
CA ASP A 81 14.15 -9.57 -16.82
C ASP A 81 14.29 -8.53 -17.93
N LYS A 82 15.34 -8.62 -18.74
CA LYS A 82 15.56 -7.71 -19.88
C LYS A 82 14.41 -7.72 -20.91
N TYR A 83 13.57 -8.73 -20.87
CA TYR A 83 12.39 -8.88 -21.73
C TYR A 83 11.07 -8.55 -21.01
N ASN A 84 11.12 -8.23 -19.73
CA ASN A 84 9.92 -8.04 -18.92
C ASN A 84 10.13 -6.85 -17.98
N ASP A 85 9.74 -5.69 -18.44
CA ASP A 85 9.72 -4.45 -17.64
C ASP A 85 8.45 -4.32 -16.78
N PHE A 86 7.55 -5.32 -16.82
CA PHE A 86 6.22 -5.35 -16.16
C PHE A 86 5.30 -4.19 -16.52
N GLY A 87 5.66 -3.33 -17.47
CA GLY A 87 4.93 -2.09 -17.76
C GLY A 87 4.82 -1.16 -16.54
N VAL A 88 5.62 -1.40 -15.49
CA VAL A 88 5.57 -0.64 -14.23
C VAL A 88 6.70 0.38 -14.21
N LYS A 89 6.35 1.61 -14.52
CA LYS A 89 7.26 2.73 -14.29
C LYS A 89 7.50 2.89 -12.78
N LEU A 90 8.73 2.67 -12.33
CA LEU A 90 9.07 2.85 -10.91
C LEU A 90 8.94 4.32 -10.53
N THR A 91 8.32 4.55 -9.37
CA THR A 91 8.27 5.89 -8.78
C THR A 91 9.57 6.19 -8.03
N ASN A 92 9.94 7.45 -7.93
CA ASN A 92 11.13 7.89 -7.19
C ASN A 92 10.94 7.90 -5.66
N ARG A 93 9.83 7.33 -5.15
CA ARG A 93 9.50 7.29 -3.72
C ARG A 93 9.68 8.66 -3.04
N ALA A 94 8.98 9.66 -3.60
CA ALA A 94 9.06 11.04 -3.13
C ALA A 94 10.49 11.62 -3.11
N GLY A 95 11.29 11.25 -4.11
CA GLY A 95 12.67 11.72 -4.27
C GLY A 95 13.71 10.92 -3.46
N THR A 96 13.32 9.78 -2.89
CA THR A 96 14.24 8.91 -2.12
C THR A 96 15.08 8.02 -3.02
N ILE A 97 14.55 7.63 -4.18
CA ILE A 97 15.20 6.74 -5.15
C ILE A 97 15.49 7.51 -6.42
N ASN A 98 16.72 7.39 -6.93
CA ASN A 98 17.05 7.86 -8.27
C ASN A 98 16.57 6.79 -9.28
N THR A 99 15.60 7.15 -10.11
CA THR A 99 15.03 6.27 -11.14
C THR A 99 15.59 6.54 -12.54
N GLY A 100 16.71 7.24 -12.67
CA GLY A 100 17.28 7.64 -13.96
C GLY A 100 16.56 8.87 -14.54
N ASP A 101 16.04 8.76 -15.77
CA ASP A 101 15.32 9.86 -16.43
C ASP A 101 14.12 10.31 -15.60
N GLN A 102 14.40 11.24 -14.70
CA GLN A 102 13.33 11.88 -13.93
C GLN A 102 12.62 12.87 -14.85
N GLU A 103 11.49 12.45 -15.41
CA GLU A 103 10.50 13.43 -15.84
C GLU A 103 10.28 14.37 -14.67
N LYS A 104 10.58 15.64 -14.86
CA LYS A 104 10.31 16.68 -13.86
C LYS A 104 8.84 16.55 -13.48
N VAL A 105 8.57 16.19 -12.26
CA VAL A 105 7.21 16.17 -11.73
C VAL A 105 6.70 17.60 -11.85
N GLY A 106 5.66 17.80 -12.64
CA GLY A 106 5.01 19.09 -12.69
C GLY A 106 4.52 19.45 -11.29
N THR A 107 4.84 20.64 -10.81
CA THR A 107 4.43 21.14 -9.50
C THR A 107 2.90 21.25 -9.36
N TYR A 108 2.17 21.04 -10.45
CA TYR A 108 0.72 21.20 -10.59
C TYR A 108 0.06 19.89 -11.04
N GLN A 109 0.08 18.89 -10.18
CA GLN A 109 -0.63 17.64 -10.44
C GLN A 109 -1.43 17.22 -9.21
N ASN A 110 -2.70 16.90 -9.44
CA ASN A 110 -3.55 16.35 -8.39
C ASN A 110 -2.98 15.04 -7.86
N CYS A 111 -3.27 14.76 -6.59
CA CYS A 111 -2.95 13.49 -5.98
C CYS A 111 -4.07 13.08 -5.01
N PHE A 112 -4.62 11.90 -5.22
CA PHE A 112 -5.76 11.40 -4.47
C PHE A 112 -5.38 10.46 -3.32
N TYR A 113 -4.09 10.09 -3.17
CA TYR A 113 -3.64 9.16 -2.13
C TYR A 113 -4.22 9.46 -0.74
N PRO A 114 -4.11 10.68 -0.18
CA PRO A 114 -4.63 10.94 1.16
C PRO A 114 -6.16 10.98 1.25
N THR A 115 -6.87 10.84 0.13
CA THR A 115 -8.34 10.88 0.11
C THR A 115 -8.99 9.53 0.33
N TYR A 116 -8.26 8.42 0.11
CA TYR A 116 -8.83 7.08 0.13
C TYR A 116 -8.02 6.04 0.90
N GLN A 117 -6.81 6.38 1.36
CA GLN A 117 -5.97 5.43 2.10
C GLN A 117 -5.27 6.08 3.29
N MET A 118 -4.98 5.25 4.29
CA MET A 118 -4.18 5.59 5.47
C MET A 118 -3.03 4.60 5.55
N LEU A 119 -1.81 5.08 5.69
CA LEU A 119 -0.63 4.26 5.93
C LEU A 119 -0.29 4.28 7.41
N ILE A 120 -0.37 3.12 8.05
CA ILE A 120 -0.07 2.96 9.48
C ILE A 120 1.13 2.02 9.58
N ASP A 121 2.16 2.40 10.33
CA ASP A 121 3.29 1.52 10.58
C ASP A 121 3.10 0.65 11.84
N TRP A 122 4.09 -0.18 12.11
CA TRP A 122 4.03 -1.20 13.17
C TRP A 122 3.96 -0.63 14.59
N ASN A 123 4.29 0.65 14.79
CA ASN A 123 4.21 1.34 16.09
C ASN A 123 3.04 2.32 16.17
N GLY A 124 2.11 2.24 15.21
CA GLY A 124 0.88 3.03 15.19
C GLY A 124 1.03 4.43 14.59
N ASN A 125 2.21 4.83 14.12
CA ASN A 125 2.35 6.12 13.45
C ASN A 125 1.65 6.08 12.09
N VAL A 126 0.97 7.16 11.77
CA VAL A 126 0.26 7.35 10.52
C VAL A 126 1.03 8.32 9.64
N TYR A 127 1.29 7.91 8.39
CA TYR A 127 2.04 8.70 7.41
C TYR A 127 1.18 9.10 6.24
N LEU A 128 1.62 10.13 5.51
CA LEU A 128 0.87 10.75 4.42
C LEU A 128 0.46 9.76 3.33
N CYS A 129 1.40 8.96 2.85
CA CYS A 129 1.13 7.99 1.79
C CYS A 129 2.29 6.98 1.65
N PRO A 130 2.12 5.89 0.86
CA PRO A 130 3.16 4.88 0.63
C PRO A 130 4.39 5.41 -0.13
N GLN A 131 4.35 6.60 -0.71
CA GLN A 131 5.50 7.20 -1.38
C GLN A 131 6.44 7.92 -0.41
N ASP A 132 5.97 8.30 0.78
CA ASP A 132 6.79 8.96 1.80
C ASP A 132 7.69 7.95 2.54
N TRP A 133 8.66 7.38 1.84
CA TRP A 133 9.57 6.39 2.39
C TRP A 133 10.47 6.93 3.51
N GLN A 134 10.75 8.22 3.51
CA GLN A 134 11.51 8.86 4.59
C GLN A 134 10.64 9.23 5.79
N ARG A 135 9.32 8.95 5.73
CA ARG A 135 8.38 9.23 6.83
C ARG A 135 8.43 10.68 7.31
N LYS A 136 8.57 11.60 6.35
CA LYS A 136 8.73 13.05 6.64
C LYS A 136 7.47 13.70 7.19
N VAL A 137 6.29 13.15 6.87
CA VAL A 137 5.01 13.73 7.26
C VAL A 137 4.22 12.76 8.11
N SER A 138 4.26 12.96 9.42
CA SER A 138 3.39 12.29 10.37
C SER A 138 2.01 12.94 10.39
N MET A 139 0.97 12.11 10.38
CA MET A 139 -0.43 12.52 10.47
C MET A 139 -1.00 12.37 11.89
N GLY A 140 -0.30 11.64 12.77
CA GLY A 140 -0.70 11.29 14.12
C GLY A 140 -0.30 9.87 14.48
N ASN A 141 -0.80 9.36 15.60
CA ASN A 141 -0.53 8.01 16.07
C ASN A 141 -1.79 7.36 16.64
N ILE A 142 -2.19 6.21 16.07
CA ILE A 142 -3.42 5.51 16.47
C ILE A 142 -3.37 4.87 17.86
N MET A 143 -2.22 4.86 18.52
CA MET A 143 -2.09 4.49 19.93
C MET A 143 -2.47 5.64 20.88
N GLN A 144 -2.56 6.87 20.37
CA GLN A 144 -2.86 8.08 21.13
C GLN A 144 -4.16 8.76 20.69
N GLU A 145 -4.54 8.56 19.42
CA GLU A 145 -5.70 9.18 18.79
C GLU A 145 -6.55 8.12 18.11
N THR A 146 -7.85 8.35 18.00
CA THR A 146 -8.70 7.48 17.18
C THR A 146 -8.36 7.60 15.69
N ILE A 147 -8.62 6.56 14.92
CA ILE A 147 -8.46 6.58 13.45
C ILE A 147 -9.21 7.78 12.84
N PHE A 148 -10.40 8.07 13.36
CA PHE A 148 -11.20 9.20 12.88
C PHE A 148 -10.54 10.56 13.16
N GLN A 149 -9.98 10.78 14.34
CA GLN A 149 -9.24 12.00 14.68
C GLN A 149 -8.03 12.20 13.76
N VAL A 150 -7.23 11.15 13.53
CA VAL A 150 -6.12 11.22 12.60
C VAL A 150 -6.61 11.47 11.17
N TRP A 151 -7.67 10.78 10.73
CA TRP A 151 -8.22 10.90 9.37
C TRP A 151 -8.82 12.26 9.05
N THR A 152 -9.31 12.98 10.06
CA THR A 152 -9.90 14.31 9.93
C THR A 152 -9.02 15.42 10.50
N GLY A 153 -7.83 15.07 10.98
CA GLY A 153 -6.88 15.98 11.59
C GLY A 153 -6.42 17.11 10.65
N LYS A 154 -5.87 18.17 11.24
CA LYS A 154 -5.45 19.38 10.49
C LYS A 154 -4.41 19.05 9.42
N THR A 155 -3.39 18.27 9.76
CA THR A 155 -2.27 17.97 8.85
C THR A 155 -2.75 17.27 7.56
N ILE A 156 -3.51 16.19 7.68
CA ILE A 156 -4.02 15.47 6.51
C ILE A 156 -5.03 16.30 5.71
N THR A 157 -5.81 17.13 6.38
CA THR A 157 -6.78 18.06 5.75
C THR A 157 -6.05 19.09 4.89
N ASP A 158 -5.00 19.70 5.40
CA ASP A 158 -4.20 20.67 4.66
C ASP A 158 -3.51 20.02 3.43
N TYR A 159 -2.96 18.80 3.57
CA TYR A 159 -2.42 18.06 2.44
C TYR A 159 -3.49 17.71 1.40
N ARG A 160 -4.68 17.24 1.83
CA ARG A 160 -5.78 16.94 0.89
C ARG A 160 -6.16 18.17 0.07
N LYS A 161 -6.40 19.32 0.72
CA LYS A 161 -6.77 20.57 0.05
C LYS A 161 -5.73 20.98 -0.99
N ASN A 162 -4.46 20.97 -0.61
CA ASN A 162 -3.35 21.28 -1.52
C ASN A 162 -3.28 20.31 -2.70
N LEU A 163 -3.31 19.02 -2.44
CA LEU A 163 -3.16 17.99 -3.46
C LEU A 163 -4.38 17.89 -4.39
N LEU A 164 -5.58 18.15 -3.89
CA LEU A 164 -6.78 18.21 -4.71
C LEU A 164 -6.82 19.46 -5.60
N SER A 165 -6.18 20.56 -5.16
CA SER A 165 -5.99 21.78 -5.97
C SER A 165 -4.76 21.70 -6.88
N GLY A 166 -4.13 20.54 -7.03
CA GLY A 166 -2.96 20.36 -7.89
C GLY A 166 -1.65 20.89 -7.29
N LYS A 167 -1.61 21.26 -6.03
CA LYS A 167 -0.42 21.85 -5.39
C LYS A 167 0.42 20.79 -4.69
N ARG A 168 1.54 20.38 -5.28
CA ARG A 168 2.54 19.47 -4.68
C ARG A 168 3.75 20.25 -4.15
N CYS A 169 3.55 21.36 -3.49
CA CYS A 169 4.59 22.33 -3.16
C CYS A 169 5.27 22.09 -1.79
N SER A 170 4.86 21.11 -1.01
CA SER A 170 5.40 20.89 0.33
C SER A 170 5.80 19.44 0.62
N GLY A 171 6.74 19.27 1.55
CA GLY A 171 7.18 18.00 2.06
C GLY A 171 7.62 17.02 0.96
N PRO A 172 7.30 15.72 1.12
CA PRO A 172 7.67 14.67 0.18
C PRO A 172 6.98 14.83 -1.18
N CYS A 173 5.84 15.55 -1.24
CA CYS A 173 5.07 15.72 -2.48
C CYS A 173 5.82 16.56 -3.53
N LYS A 174 6.69 17.49 -3.10
CA LYS A 174 7.45 18.37 -3.99
C LYS A 174 8.38 17.61 -4.94
N SER A 175 8.92 16.49 -4.48
CA SER A 175 9.87 15.65 -5.23
C SER A 175 9.24 14.37 -5.77
N CYS A 176 7.96 14.14 -5.54
CA CYS A 176 7.29 12.88 -5.86
C CYS A 176 6.85 12.83 -7.33
N ASN A 177 7.26 11.82 -8.08
CA ASN A 177 6.85 11.58 -9.47
C ASN A 177 5.72 10.55 -9.61
N ALA A 178 5.08 10.12 -8.53
CA ALA A 178 3.98 9.20 -8.61
C ALA A 178 2.74 9.84 -9.24
N ASP A 179 2.10 9.13 -10.18
CA ASP A 179 0.75 9.48 -10.61
C ASP A 179 -0.24 9.17 -9.48
N GLY A 180 -0.63 10.20 -8.77
CA GLY A 180 -1.55 10.10 -7.64
C GLY A 180 -3.02 10.04 -8.04
N THR A 181 -3.36 9.99 -9.33
CA THR A 181 -4.74 10.06 -9.83
C THR A 181 -5.30 8.73 -10.32
N LEU A 182 -4.48 7.68 -10.37
CA LEU A 182 -4.85 6.35 -10.87
C LEU A 182 -6.02 5.72 -10.09
N LEU A 183 -6.10 5.98 -8.80
CA LEU A 183 -7.16 5.48 -7.91
C LEU A 183 -7.73 6.63 -7.09
N GLY A 184 -8.93 6.43 -6.49
CA GLY A 184 -9.50 7.36 -5.53
C GLY A 184 -10.30 8.53 -6.13
N LYS A 185 -10.62 8.54 -7.42
CA LYS A 185 -11.36 9.63 -8.08
C LYS A 185 -12.68 9.97 -7.37
N ASN A 186 -13.46 8.98 -6.97
CA ASN A 186 -14.73 9.20 -6.28
C ASN A 186 -14.52 9.79 -4.87
N HIS A 187 -13.51 9.32 -4.14
CA HIS A 187 -13.14 9.87 -2.85
C HIS A 187 -12.69 11.34 -2.98
N ALA A 188 -11.84 11.62 -3.98
CA ALA A 188 -11.39 12.98 -4.27
C ALA A 188 -12.59 13.91 -4.54
N LYS A 189 -13.56 13.46 -5.35
CA LYS A 189 -14.80 14.22 -5.61
C LYS A 189 -15.59 14.50 -4.33
N SER A 190 -15.73 13.51 -3.45
CA SER A 190 -16.42 13.69 -2.16
C SER A 190 -15.72 14.71 -1.28
N TRP A 191 -14.38 14.66 -1.19
CA TRP A 191 -13.61 15.64 -0.42
C TRP A 191 -13.66 17.04 -1.01
N ASN A 192 -13.64 17.18 -2.34
CA ASN A 192 -13.82 18.48 -3.00
C ASN A 192 -15.16 19.11 -2.61
N ASN A 193 -16.24 18.33 -2.58
CA ASN A 193 -17.54 18.81 -2.16
C ASN A 193 -17.54 19.26 -0.68
N ILE A 194 -16.89 18.49 0.21
CA ILE A 194 -16.79 18.83 1.64
C ILE A 194 -15.96 20.11 1.84
N TYR A 195 -14.84 20.23 1.13
CA TYR A 195 -13.96 21.38 1.26
C TYR A 195 -14.36 22.60 0.43
N LYS A 196 -15.33 22.44 -0.49
CA LYS A 196 -15.79 23.49 -1.44
C LYS A 196 -14.65 24.02 -2.32
N ILE A 197 -13.83 23.11 -2.87
CA ILE A 197 -12.71 23.39 -3.80
C ILE A 197 -12.91 22.70 -5.14
#